data_f2ac22c4d9d7ed45543f239bd70104df
#
_entry.id   f2ac22c4d9d7ed45543f239bd70104df
#
_cell.length_a   1.000
_cell.length_b   1.000
_cell.length_c   1.000
_cell.angle_alpha   90.00
_cell.angle_beta   90.00
_cell.angle_gamma   90.00
#
_symmetry.space_group_name_H-M   'P 1'
#
loop_
_entity.id
_entity.type
_entity.pdbx_description
1 polymer ?
#
loop_
_entity_poly.entity_id
_entity_poly.type
_entity_poly.pdbx_seq_one_letter_code
_entity_poly.pdbx_strand_id
1 'polypeptide(L)'
;MVRLFEQSHREGNAMRVLVLGSGAKDHAIAWWFSQSRLIDGLYVAPGNVGTKTIAENLSIDPSDPEQVYEACQTHGIDFVFVGTEAPLFTGVIDFLNERGIDTFGAPNRALKLEGDRNFARMFSDRHNIPTSSHVLFDDEEKLSEYLKRHEGERFVVKSNAIAPSRIMVDSTDYSTLMDFSKGLLATGPIILEEHLNGLPITITLFLDNKGYLMLPTSSDYMKVEEGGLPTGGMGSICPVPLQKELSEALVESIIEPVLFGLKAEKMAYKGVLTISVIITKNGPILVDYHVRFNDPATQAFVPLINTDIVDILDAMKHDTLSSLKLEVSNQSAVALVVASEGYPGKPIIGKILEPMPAPLLFNSFEGAPRYFFGGVQEYEGKLVTTGGRCVTVVGIGYNIMNANKNAYKGVKQ
;
A
#
# COMPACT_ATOMS: atom_id res chain seq x y z
N MET A 1 -10.94 -32.62 24.99
CA MET A 1 -10.48 -31.90 26.18
C MET A 1 -9.39 -30.89 25.80
N VAL A 2 -9.59 -30.11 24.73
CA VAL A 2 -8.63 -29.09 24.21
C VAL A 2 -9.34 -27.76 23.85
N ARG A 3 -10.57 -27.54 24.27
CA ARG A 3 -11.34 -26.31 23.98
C ARG A 3 -11.66 -25.44 25.19
N LEU A 4 -10.96 -25.59 26.30
CA LEU A 4 -11.24 -24.86 27.54
C LEU A 4 -10.12 -23.91 28.02
N PHE A 5 -9.07 -23.67 27.22
CA PHE A 5 -7.97 -22.80 27.63
C PHE A 5 -7.93 -21.44 26.94
N GLU A 6 -8.84 -21.13 26.00
CA GLU A 6 -8.82 -19.85 25.23
C GLU A 6 -9.86 -18.82 25.70
N GLN A 7 -10.61 -19.07 26.77
CA GLN A 7 -11.69 -18.16 27.18
C GLN A 7 -11.38 -17.24 28.38
N SER A 8 -10.15 -17.18 28.88
CA SER A 8 -9.89 -16.47 30.12
C SER A 8 -9.18 -15.12 30.06
N HIS A 9 -9.01 -14.49 28.88
CA HIS A 9 -8.25 -13.24 28.81
C HIS A 9 -8.88 -12.09 28.00
N ARG A 10 -10.19 -12.08 27.71
CA ARG A 10 -10.82 -10.94 27.05
C ARG A 10 -12.23 -10.60 27.55
N GLU A 11 -12.35 -10.29 28.83
CA GLU A 11 -13.38 -9.35 29.33
C GLU A 11 -12.79 -7.94 29.33
N GLY A 12 -12.41 -7.41 28.12
CA GLY A 12 -11.90 -6.07 27.95
C GLY A 12 -12.67 -5.37 26.84
N ASN A 13 -13.02 -4.13 27.06
CA ASN A 13 -13.80 -3.25 26.20
C ASN A 13 -13.52 -3.46 24.71
N ALA A 14 -14.58 -3.57 23.92
CA ALA A 14 -14.48 -3.54 22.46
C ALA A 14 -13.83 -2.21 22.00
N MET A 15 -13.01 -2.28 20.93
CA MET A 15 -12.16 -1.18 20.48
C MET A 15 -12.91 -0.27 19.51
N ARG A 16 -12.67 1.04 19.61
CA ARG A 16 -13.13 2.04 18.64
C ARG A 16 -11.96 2.47 17.76
N VAL A 17 -12.10 2.32 16.46
CA VAL A 17 -11.03 2.52 15.49
C VAL A 17 -11.39 3.63 14.51
N LEU A 18 -10.43 4.50 14.23
CA LEU A 18 -10.50 5.49 13.17
C LEU A 18 -9.48 5.13 12.06
N VAL A 19 -9.93 4.96 10.84
CA VAL A 19 -9.08 4.79 9.64
C VAL A 19 -8.98 6.14 8.92
N LEU A 20 -7.76 6.61 8.71
CA LEU A 20 -7.50 7.84 7.95
C LEU A 20 -7.26 7.53 6.48
N GLY A 21 -8.16 8.01 5.61
CA GLY A 21 -8.09 7.84 4.17
C GLY A 21 -9.45 7.82 3.49
N SER A 22 -9.45 7.82 2.15
CA SER A 22 -10.67 7.82 1.32
C SER A 22 -10.55 6.96 0.07
N GLY A 23 -9.41 6.32 -0.15
CA GLY A 23 -9.16 5.49 -1.33
C GLY A 23 -9.75 4.08 -1.21
N ALA A 24 -9.65 3.31 -2.29
CA ALA A 24 -10.10 1.92 -2.32
C ALA A 24 -9.31 1.03 -1.34
N LYS A 25 -8.04 1.34 -1.13
CA LYS A 25 -7.19 0.71 -0.13
C LYS A 25 -7.72 0.97 1.28
N ASP A 26 -8.08 2.22 1.59
CA ASP A 26 -8.58 2.60 2.91
C ASP A 26 -9.96 1.97 3.17
N HIS A 27 -10.78 1.82 2.14
CA HIS A 27 -12.02 1.05 2.21
C HIS A 27 -11.74 -0.44 2.50
N ALA A 28 -10.72 -1.05 1.88
CA ALA A 28 -10.36 -2.44 2.16
C ALA A 28 -9.84 -2.61 3.60
N ILE A 29 -9.07 -1.66 4.11
CA ILE A 29 -8.61 -1.63 5.50
C ILE A 29 -9.81 -1.50 6.46
N ALA A 30 -10.72 -0.55 6.21
CA ALA A 30 -11.94 -0.40 7.00
C ALA A 30 -12.80 -1.66 6.96
N TRP A 31 -12.91 -2.30 5.79
CA TRP A 31 -13.59 -3.58 5.66
C TRP A 31 -12.93 -4.66 6.53
N TRP A 32 -11.60 -4.74 6.57
CA TRP A 32 -10.89 -5.69 7.43
C TRP A 32 -11.21 -5.48 8.90
N PHE A 33 -11.17 -4.23 9.39
CA PHE A 33 -11.60 -3.89 10.75
C PHE A 33 -13.07 -4.27 11.02
N SER A 34 -13.95 -4.06 10.05
CA SER A 34 -15.38 -4.41 10.20
C SER A 34 -15.67 -5.90 10.34
N GLN A 35 -14.70 -6.78 10.01
CA GLN A 35 -14.83 -8.23 10.19
C GLN A 35 -14.52 -8.67 11.62
N SER A 36 -13.89 -7.83 12.44
CA SER A 36 -13.59 -8.13 13.84
C SER A 36 -14.81 -7.95 14.73
N ARG A 37 -15.05 -8.91 15.59
CA ARG A 37 -16.07 -8.81 16.66
C ARG A 37 -15.59 -8.01 17.88
N LEU A 38 -14.32 -7.63 17.90
CA LEU A 38 -13.67 -6.85 18.94
C LEU A 38 -13.73 -5.34 18.67
N ILE A 39 -14.38 -4.93 17.57
CA ILE A 39 -14.61 -3.54 17.18
C ILE A 39 -16.08 -3.21 17.43
N ASP A 40 -16.37 -2.20 18.26
CA ASP A 40 -17.71 -1.69 18.53
C ASP A 40 -17.99 -0.32 17.91
N GLY A 41 -16.94 0.37 17.46
CA GLY A 41 -17.03 1.62 16.72
C GLY A 41 -15.99 1.69 15.61
N LEU A 42 -16.43 1.80 14.37
CA LEU A 42 -15.56 1.97 13.22
C LEU A 42 -15.85 3.29 12.53
N TYR A 43 -14.82 4.11 12.41
CA TYR A 43 -14.86 5.44 11.82
C TYR A 43 -13.85 5.55 10.68
N VAL A 44 -14.14 6.35 9.67
CA VAL A 44 -13.22 6.60 8.55
C VAL A 44 -13.21 8.09 8.21
N ALA A 45 -12.04 8.68 8.02
CA ALA A 45 -11.91 10.10 7.72
C ALA A 45 -11.02 10.36 6.49
N PRO A 46 -11.50 11.08 5.48
CA PRO A 46 -12.90 11.50 5.30
C PRO A 46 -13.82 10.37 4.83
N GLY A 47 -13.25 9.20 4.47
CA GLY A 47 -13.98 8.06 3.92
C GLY A 47 -14.51 8.28 2.50
N ASN A 48 -15.34 7.36 2.03
CA ASN A 48 -15.97 7.38 0.71
C ASN A 48 -17.35 6.71 0.74
N VAL A 49 -17.98 6.53 -0.41
CA VAL A 49 -19.32 5.90 -0.53
C VAL A 49 -19.33 4.45 -0.04
N GLY A 50 -18.22 3.73 -0.18
CA GLY A 50 -18.11 2.34 0.28
C GLY A 50 -17.91 2.25 1.80
N THR A 51 -17.04 3.08 2.37
CA THR A 51 -16.81 3.10 3.82
C THR A 51 -18.06 3.49 4.60
N LYS A 52 -18.89 4.39 4.06
CA LYS A 52 -20.18 4.77 4.65
C LYS A 52 -21.14 3.59 4.88
N THR A 53 -20.92 2.48 4.21
CA THR A 53 -21.79 1.29 4.35
C THR A 53 -21.39 0.38 5.51
N ILE A 54 -20.18 0.54 6.04
CA ILE A 54 -19.57 -0.33 7.06
C ILE A 54 -19.04 0.43 8.26
N ALA A 55 -18.98 1.76 8.18
CA ALA A 55 -18.40 2.64 9.18
C ALA A 55 -19.09 4.00 9.17
N GLU A 56 -18.86 4.82 10.19
CA GLU A 56 -19.22 6.22 10.20
C GLU A 56 -18.11 7.05 9.54
N ASN A 57 -18.45 7.81 8.48
CA ASN A 57 -17.50 8.71 7.84
C ASN A 57 -17.47 10.05 8.59
N LEU A 58 -16.27 10.47 9.00
CA LEU A 58 -16.06 11.76 9.68
C LEU A 58 -15.53 12.80 8.69
N SER A 59 -16.23 13.94 8.63
CA SER A 59 -15.87 15.05 7.73
C SER A 59 -14.78 15.94 8.36
N ILE A 60 -13.57 15.39 8.48
CA ILE A 60 -12.37 16.09 8.97
C ILE A 60 -11.25 15.97 7.94
N ASP A 61 -10.27 16.87 8.02
CA ASP A 61 -9.02 16.72 7.28
C ASP A 61 -8.12 15.67 7.96
N PRO A 62 -7.87 14.52 7.34
CA PRO A 62 -7.05 13.47 7.93
C PRO A 62 -5.57 13.87 8.05
N SER A 63 -5.15 14.96 7.39
CA SER A 63 -3.78 15.50 7.43
C SER A 63 -3.59 16.61 8.46
N ASP A 64 -4.66 17.01 9.15
CA ASP A 64 -4.62 17.95 10.25
C ASP A 64 -4.59 17.17 11.60
N PRO A 65 -3.44 17.13 12.30
CA PRO A 65 -3.31 16.35 13.54
C PRO A 65 -4.27 16.79 14.65
N GLU A 66 -4.60 18.09 14.73
CA GLU A 66 -5.51 18.62 15.74
C GLU A 66 -6.95 18.16 15.49
N GLN A 67 -7.44 18.24 14.23
CA GLN A 67 -8.78 17.75 13.88
C GLN A 67 -8.91 16.24 14.13
N VAL A 68 -7.86 15.46 13.81
CA VAL A 68 -7.85 14.01 14.09
C VAL A 68 -7.91 13.74 15.59
N TYR A 69 -7.15 14.48 16.39
CA TYR A 69 -7.17 14.34 17.84
C TYR A 69 -8.53 14.72 18.46
N GLU A 70 -9.12 15.83 18.01
CA GLU A 70 -10.46 16.26 18.46
C GLU A 70 -11.51 15.21 18.13
N ALA A 71 -11.43 14.58 16.94
CA ALA A 71 -12.30 13.48 16.57
C ALA A 71 -12.10 12.26 17.50
N CYS A 72 -10.84 11.94 17.86
CA CYS A 72 -10.55 10.87 18.81
C CYS A 72 -11.20 11.13 20.17
N GLN A 73 -11.12 12.35 20.68
CA GLN A 73 -11.74 12.71 21.95
C GLN A 73 -13.27 12.66 21.88
N THR A 74 -13.85 13.19 20.79
CA THR A 74 -15.31 13.29 20.61
C THR A 74 -15.97 11.92 20.48
N HIS A 75 -15.33 11.01 19.76
CA HIS A 75 -15.91 9.67 19.48
C HIS A 75 -15.33 8.56 20.37
N GLY A 76 -14.40 8.89 21.29
CA GLY A 76 -13.76 7.94 22.18
C GLY A 76 -12.95 6.88 21.40
N ILE A 77 -12.17 7.34 20.41
CA ILE A 77 -11.33 6.46 19.57
C ILE A 77 -10.16 5.93 20.39
N ASP A 78 -9.98 4.61 20.41
CA ASP A 78 -8.88 3.95 21.10
C ASP A 78 -7.65 3.79 20.19
N PHE A 79 -7.88 3.65 18.88
CA PHE A 79 -6.81 3.38 17.92
C PHE A 79 -7.02 4.09 16.59
N VAL A 80 -5.97 4.70 16.05
CA VAL A 80 -5.98 5.34 14.73
C VAL A 80 -5.09 4.57 13.76
N PHE A 81 -5.65 4.16 12.64
CA PHE A 81 -4.92 3.53 11.53
C PHE A 81 -4.72 4.53 10.39
N VAL A 82 -3.45 4.81 10.03
CA VAL A 82 -3.13 5.74 8.95
C VAL A 82 -2.99 4.96 7.64
N GLY A 83 -3.99 5.06 6.78
CA GLY A 83 -4.06 4.32 5.52
C GLY A 83 -3.39 5.00 4.33
N THR A 84 -3.27 6.33 4.33
CA THR A 84 -2.82 7.15 3.19
C THR A 84 -1.55 7.95 3.49
N GLU A 85 -0.89 8.48 2.45
CA GLU A 85 0.42 9.15 2.58
C GLU A 85 0.33 10.49 3.31
N ALA A 86 -0.62 11.34 2.95
CA ALA A 86 -0.66 12.73 3.42
C ALA A 86 -0.62 12.86 4.97
N PRO A 87 -1.44 12.13 5.74
CA PRO A 87 -1.37 12.17 7.19
C PRO A 87 -0.03 11.69 7.77
N LEU A 88 0.65 10.76 7.11
CA LEU A 88 1.98 10.32 7.55
C LEU A 88 2.98 11.47 7.51
N PHE A 89 3.01 12.22 6.40
CA PHE A 89 3.97 13.31 6.19
C PHE A 89 3.62 14.61 6.93
N THR A 90 2.42 14.74 7.48
CA THR A 90 2.06 15.84 8.38
C THR A 90 2.32 15.55 9.86
N GLY A 91 2.85 14.34 10.19
CA GLY A 91 3.26 13.98 11.54
C GLY A 91 2.11 13.57 12.47
N VAL A 92 0.96 13.19 11.92
CA VAL A 92 -0.22 12.73 12.70
C VAL A 92 0.15 11.62 13.67
N ILE A 93 1.02 10.67 13.28
CA ILE A 93 1.41 9.53 14.13
C ILE A 93 2.14 10.00 15.40
N ASP A 94 3.19 10.81 15.23
CA ASP A 94 3.97 11.30 16.37
C ASP A 94 3.09 12.16 17.29
N PHE A 95 2.25 13.03 16.69
CA PHE A 95 1.34 13.91 17.41
C PHE A 95 0.30 13.17 18.28
N LEU A 96 -0.30 12.10 17.76
CA LEU A 96 -1.28 11.29 18.47
C LEU A 96 -0.64 10.44 19.56
N ASN A 97 0.49 9.81 19.29
CA ASN A 97 1.23 9.00 20.27
C ASN A 97 1.67 9.84 21.49
N GLU A 98 2.13 11.09 21.26
CA GLU A 98 2.47 12.03 22.33
C GLU A 98 1.27 12.40 23.24
N ARG A 99 0.05 12.25 22.72
CA ARG A 99 -1.22 12.51 23.44
C ARG A 99 -1.92 11.27 23.95
N GLY A 100 -1.27 10.10 23.84
CA GLY A 100 -1.76 8.85 24.40
C GLY A 100 -2.85 8.16 23.56
N ILE A 101 -3.01 8.54 22.28
CA ILE A 101 -3.84 7.81 21.33
C ILE A 101 -2.96 6.76 20.66
N ASP A 102 -3.33 5.50 20.79
CA ASP A 102 -2.60 4.40 20.13
C ASP A 102 -2.69 4.55 18.60
N THR A 103 -1.53 4.60 17.95
CA THR A 103 -1.42 4.53 16.48
C THR A 103 -0.13 3.86 16.10
N PHE A 104 -0.17 3.04 15.04
CA PHE A 104 0.99 2.35 14.53
C PHE A 104 1.33 2.85 13.13
N GLY A 105 2.60 3.21 12.93
CA GLY A 105 3.09 3.68 11.66
C GLY A 105 4.49 4.28 11.79
N ALA A 106 5.05 4.65 10.65
CA ALA A 106 6.39 5.20 10.60
C ALA A 106 6.44 6.60 11.23
N PRO A 107 7.31 6.83 12.23
CA PRO A 107 7.57 8.16 12.75
C PRO A 107 8.32 9.00 11.72
N ASN A 108 8.33 10.33 11.90
CA ASN A 108 8.95 11.29 10.95
C ASN A 108 10.35 10.88 10.49
N ARG A 109 11.17 10.30 11.39
CA ARG A 109 12.54 9.86 11.05
C ARG A 109 12.57 8.69 10.06
N ALA A 110 11.58 7.79 10.06
CA ALA A 110 11.50 6.64 9.17
C ALA A 110 10.80 6.98 7.84
N LEU A 111 10.04 8.09 7.77
CA LEU A 111 9.37 8.53 6.54
C LEU A 111 10.34 8.79 5.39
N LYS A 112 11.62 9.07 5.68
CA LYS A 112 12.65 9.27 4.66
C LYS A 112 12.84 8.07 3.74
N LEU A 113 12.55 6.85 4.20
CA LEU A 113 12.63 5.65 3.36
C LEU A 113 11.65 5.69 2.18
N GLU A 114 10.50 6.30 2.34
CA GLU A 114 9.54 6.51 1.24
C GLU A 114 9.67 7.92 0.63
N GLY A 115 9.98 8.93 1.45
CA GLY A 115 9.98 10.35 1.10
C GLY A 115 11.19 10.84 0.30
N ASP A 116 12.31 10.13 0.39
CA ASP A 116 13.58 10.49 -0.23
C ASP A 116 14.24 9.23 -0.81
N ARG A 117 14.15 9.06 -2.13
CA ARG A 117 14.68 7.87 -2.81
C ARG A 117 16.19 7.76 -2.72
N ASN A 118 16.91 8.87 -2.77
CA ASN A 118 18.36 8.85 -2.60
C ASN A 118 18.74 8.38 -1.19
N PHE A 119 18.05 8.90 -0.17
CA PHE A 119 18.24 8.40 1.20
C PHE A 119 17.97 6.90 1.29
N ALA A 120 16.89 6.41 0.68
CA ALA A 120 16.52 5.00 0.66
C ALA A 120 17.60 4.13 -0.01
N ARG A 121 18.17 4.59 -1.13
CA ARG A 121 19.28 3.91 -1.81
C ARG A 121 20.54 3.89 -0.95
N MET A 122 20.93 5.03 -0.39
CA MET A 122 22.07 5.12 0.53
C MET A 122 21.89 4.26 1.80
N PHE A 123 20.65 4.16 2.30
CA PHE A 123 20.32 3.23 3.38
C PHE A 123 20.56 1.78 2.95
N SER A 124 20.10 1.40 1.77
CA SER A 124 20.32 0.06 1.22
C SER A 124 21.82 -0.25 1.06
N ASP A 125 22.60 0.68 0.53
CA ASP A 125 24.05 0.52 0.36
C ASP A 125 24.77 0.34 1.70
N ARG A 126 24.44 1.17 2.71
CA ARG A 126 25.04 1.08 4.04
C ARG A 126 24.78 -0.25 4.75
N HIS A 127 23.65 -0.87 4.43
CA HIS A 127 23.22 -2.13 5.05
C HIS A 127 23.37 -3.35 4.13
N ASN A 128 24.09 -3.21 3.01
CA ASN A 128 24.34 -4.27 2.02
C ASN A 128 23.05 -4.91 1.49
N ILE A 129 21.97 -4.13 1.34
CA ILE A 129 20.73 -4.58 0.76
C ILE A 129 20.84 -4.48 -0.76
N PRO A 130 20.67 -5.57 -1.52
CA PRO A 130 20.72 -5.52 -2.98
C PRO A 130 19.71 -4.54 -3.54
N THR A 131 20.18 -3.51 -4.25
CA THR A 131 19.34 -2.50 -4.91
C THR A 131 19.87 -2.21 -6.31
N SER A 132 19.03 -1.58 -7.18
CA SER A 132 19.46 -1.17 -8.52
C SER A 132 20.62 -0.18 -8.46
N SER A 133 21.52 -0.23 -9.44
CA SER A 133 22.49 0.85 -9.62
C SER A 133 21.74 2.16 -9.88
N HIS A 134 22.21 3.25 -9.28
CA HIS A 134 21.51 4.52 -9.28
C HIS A 134 22.46 5.71 -9.26
N VAL A 135 22.01 6.82 -9.84
CA VAL A 135 22.72 8.10 -9.80
C VAL A 135 21.70 9.22 -9.55
N LEU A 136 22.06 10.12 -8.63
CA LEU A 136 21.27 11.33 -8.37
C LEU A 136 21.74 12.47 -9.29
N PHE A 137 20.78 13.14 -9.92
CA PHE A 137 21.05 14.33 -10.73
C PHE A 137 20.22 15.52 -10.22
N ASP A 138 20.88 16.66 -10.10
CA ASP A 138 20.32 17.98 -9.81
C ASP A 138 20.54 18.97 -10.94
N ASP A 139 21.19 18.52 -12.02
CA ASP A 139 21.66 19.33 -13.13
C ASP A 139 21.43 18.62 -14.48
N GLU A 140 20.86 19.35 -15.45
CA GLU A 140 20.49 18.82 -16.76
C GLU A 140 21.72 18.48 -17.61
N GLU A 141 22.79 19.27 -17.53
CA GLU A 141 24.00 19.07 -18.35
C GLU A 141 24.71 17.78 -17.91
N LYS A 142 24.87 17.58 -16.61
CA LYS A 142 25.45 16.35 -16.05
C LYS A 142 24.64 15.10 -16.44
N LEU A 143 23.32 15.19 -16.38
CA LEU A 143 22.45 14.10 -16.83
C LEU A 143 22.64 13.81 -18.32
N SER A 144 22.64 14.86 -19.16
CA SER A 144 22.86 14.75 -20.61
C SER A 144 24.20 14.07 -20.93
N GLU A 145 25.27 14.47 -20.26
CA GLU A 145 26.60 13.87 -20.46
C GLU A 145 26.62 12.40 -20.01
N TYR A 146 25.94 12.08 -18.93
CA TYR A 146 25.82 10.70 -18.43
C TYR A 146 25.10 9.82 -19.45
N LEU A 147 23.90 10.23 -19.89
CA LEU A 147 23.10 9.48 -20.87
C LEU A 147 23.83 9.30 -22.23
N LYS A 148 24.58 10.29 -22.69
CA LYS A 148 25.39 10.17 -23.92
C LYS A 148 26.52 9.14 -23.79
N ARG A 149 27.11 8.99 -22.59
CA ARG A 149 28.14 7.97 -22.32
C ARG A 149 27.57 6.56 -22.19
N HIS A 150 26.28 6.46 -21.91
CA HIS A 150 25.54 5.20 -21.70
C HIS A 150 24.46 5.02 -22.79
N GLU A 151 24.75 5.43 -24.03
CA GLU A 151 23.84 5.34 -25.17
C GLU A 151 23.39 3.89 -25.41
N GLY A 152 22.07 3.67 -25.54
CA GLY A 152 21.48 2.36 -25.74
C GLY A 152 21.18 1.58 -24.47
N GLU A 153 21.64 2.02 -23.31
CA GLU A 153 21.24 1.43 -22.03
C GLU A 153 19.82 1.87 -21.65
N ARG A 154 19.12 1.01 -20.93
CA ARG A 154 17.74 1.26 -20.50
C ARG A 154 17.73 1.77 -19.06
N PHE A 155 17.10 2.92 -18.87
CA PHE A 155 17.03 3.60 -17.59
C PHE A 155 15.59 3.86 -17.13
N VAL A 156 15.43 3.92 -15.81
CA VAL A 156 14.23 4.40 -15.14
C VAL A 156 14.55 5.73 -14.46
N VAL A 157 13.84 6.79 -14.84
CA VAL A 157 13.94 8.11 -14.20
C VAL A 157 12.78 8.29 -13.23
N LYS A 158 13.07 8.72 -12.02
CA LYS A 158 12.09 9.01 -10.96
C LYS A 158 12.42 10.37 -10.30
N SER A 159 11.39 11.08 -9.81
CA SER A 159 11.62 12.17 -8.85
C SER A 159 12.28 11.63 -7.58
N ASN A 160 13.24 12.36 -7.01
CA ASN A 160 13.82 11.97 -5.72
C ASN A 160 12.80 12.06 -4.58
N ALA A 161 11.99 13.10 -4.56
CA ALA A 161 10.93 13.28 -3.55
C ALA A 161 9.64 12.55 -3.94
N ILE A 162 8.76 12.33 -2.97
CA ILE A 162 7.39 11.91 -3.25
C ILE A 162 6.70 13.03 -4.03
N ALA A 163 6.34 12.73 -5.27
CA ALA A 163 5.44 13.56 -6.05
C ALA A 163 4.00 13.07 -5.89
N PRO A 164 2.99 13.96 -5.97
CA PRO A 164 1.58 13.57 -5.88
C PRO A 164 1.16 12.52 -6.92
N SER A 165 1.84 12.49 -8.06
CA SER A 165 1.79 11.40 -9.03
C SER A 165 3.18 10.76 -9.07
N ARG A 166 3.29 9.46 -8.78
CA ARG A 166 4.53 8.69 -8.90
C ARG A 166 4.93 8.56 -10.37
N ILE A 167 5.26 9.70 -10.96
CA ILE A 167 5.62 9.77 -12.37
C ILE A 167 7.04 9.23 -12.51
N MET A 168 7.18 8.22 -13.35
CA MET A 168 8.48 7.69 -13.79
C MET A 168 8.44 7.46 -15.30
N VAL A 169 9.59 7.47 -15.93
CA VAL A 169 9.77 7.02 -17.31
C VAL A 169 10.80 5.89 -17.35
N ASP A 170 10.56 4.92 -18.19
CA ASP A 170 11.41 3.76 -18.43
C ASP A 170 11.67 3.68 -19.92
N SER A 171 12.89 4.01 -20.36
CA SER A 171 13.23 4.16 -21.79
C SER A 171 14.71 3.87 -22.08
N THR A 172 15.00 3.54 -23.34
CA THR A 172 16.35 3.56 -23.94
C THR A 172 16.59 4.81 -24.77
N ASP A 173 15.52 5.60 -25.03
CA ASP A 173 15.60 6.76 -25.91
C ASP A 173 16.05 8.00 -25.14
N TYR A 174 17.17 8.58 -25.59
CA TYR A 174 17.79 9.76 -24.99
C TYR A 174 16.82 10.96 -24.90
N SER A 175 16.07 11.25 -25.98
CA SER A 175 15.16 12.40 -26.01
C SER A 175 14.01 12.21 -25.03
N THR A 176 13.42 11.03 -24.97
CA THR A 176 12.37 10.68 -24.00
C THR A 176 12.85 10.84 -22.56
N LEU A 177 14.06 10.33 -22.24
CA LEU A 177 14.64 10.46 -20.91
C LEU A 177 14.91 11.92 -20.55
N MET A 178 15.50 12.70 -21.46
CA MET A 178 15.82 14.12 -21.23
C MET A 178 14.57 14.99 -21.09
N ASP A 179 13.59 14.86 -21.99
CA ASP A 179 12.38 15.68 -21.98
C ASP A 179 11.55 15.43 -20.69
N PHE A 180 11.48 14.18 -20.26
CA PHE A 180 10.84 13.83 -19.01
C PHE A 180 11.61 14.38 -17.79
N SER A 181 12.93 14.25 -17.80
CA SER A 181 13.80 14.70 -16.70
C SER A 181 13.78 16.20 -16.49
N LYS A 182 13.71 17.00 -17.59
CA LYS A 182 13.60 18.48 -17.51
C LYS A 182 12.42 18.92 -16.68
N GLY A 183 11.26 18.29 -16.87
CA GLY A 183 10.05 18.60 -16.08
C GLY A 183 10.23 18.31 -14.60
N LEU A 184 10.93 17.24 -14.26
CA LEU A 184 11.20 16.86 -12.86
C LEU A 184 12.30 17.72 -12.23
N LEU A 185 13.40 17.98 -12.94
CA LEU A 185 14.52 18.81 -12.46
C LEU A 185 14.08 20.23 -12.11
N ALA A 186 13.03 20.75 -12.77
CA ALA A 186 12.43 22.04 -12.41
C ALA A 186 11.80 22.06 -11.01
N THR A 187 11.51 20.90 -10.43
CA THR A 187 10.87 20.76 -9.11
C THR A 187 11.82 20.19 -8.04
N GLY A 188 12.94 19.61 -8.44
CA GLY A 188 13.93 19.05 -7.53
C GLY A 188 14.80 17.96 -8.18
N PRO A 189 15.70 17.35 -7.41
CA PRO A 189 16.58 16.31 -7.93
C PRO A 189 15.80 15.08 -8.43
N ILE A 190 16.42 14.37 -9.37
CA ILE A 190 15.92 13.11 -9.90
C ILE A 190 16.90 11.98 -9.60
N ILE A 191 16.37 10.76 -9.51
CA ILE A 191 17.17 9.55 -9.46
C ILE A 191 17.04 8.80 -10.80
N LEU A 192 18.18 8.45 -11.37
CA LEU A 192 18.30 7.60 -12.56
C LEU A 192 18.73 6.22 -12.10
N GLU A 193 17.97 5.20 -12.45
CA GLU A 193 18.23 3.81 -12.07
C GLU A 193 18.34 2.93 -13.31
N GLU A 194 19.12 1.85 -13.23
CA GLU A 194 19.10 0.82 -14.26
C GLU A 194 17.73 0.12 -14.33
N HIS A 195 17.33 -0.26 -15.53
CA HIS A 195 16.15 -1.08 -15.72
C HIS A 195 16.41 -2.52 -15.27
N LEU A 196 15.58 -3.05 -14.39
CA LEU A 196 15.67 -4.43 -13.92
C LEU A 196 14.68 -5.33 -14.66
N ASN A 197 15.17 -6.45 -15.19
CA ASN A 197 14.35 -7.49 -15.79
C ASN A 197 14.07 -8.59 -14.78
N GLY A 198 12.80 -8.86 -14.51
CA GLY A 198 12.42 -9.90 -13.56
C GLY A 198 10.94 -9.86 -13.19
N LEU A 199 10.59 -10.68 -12.21
CA LEU A 199 9.24 -10.74 -11.66
C LEU A 199 9.10 -9.73 -10.52
N PRO A 200 8.18 -8.75 -10.61
CA PRO A 200 7.91 -7.83 -9.51
C PRO A 200 7.17 -8.56 -8.38
N ILE A 201 7.66 -8.39 -7.16
CA ILE A 201 7.06 -8.93 -5.93
C ILE A 201 6.92 -7.78 -4.93
N THR A 202 5.77 -7.72 -4.30
CA THR A 202 5.50 -6.83 -3.19
C THR A 202 5.43 -7.64 -1.89
N ILE A 203 6.27 -7.29 -0.93
CA ILE A 203 6.36 -7.88 0.40
C ILE A 203 5.79 -6.86 1.38
N THR A 204 4.78 -7.25 2.14
CA THR A 204 4.18 -6.41 3.17
C THR A 204 4.40 -7.03 4.53
N LEU A 205 4.93 -6.24 5.45
CA LEU A 205 5.27 -6.64 6.81
C LEU A 205 4.50 -5.78 7.82
N PHE A 206 3.97 -6.39 8.85
CA PHE A 206 3.79 -5.70 10.13
C PHE A 206 5.07 -5.81 10.94
N LEU A 207 5.47 -4.71 11.55
CA LEU A 207 6.69 -4.59 12.35
C LEU A 207 6.36 -4.31 13.80
N ASP A 208 7.13 -4.92 14.72
CA ASP A 208 7.22 -4.49 16.11
C ASP A 208 8.70 -4.28 16.51
N ASN A 209 8.98 -4.05 17.79
CA ASN A 209 10.37 -3.81 18.25
C ASN A 209 11.24 -5.07 18.24
N LYS A 210 10.67 -6.27 18.12
CA LYS A 210 11.37 -7.56 18.23
C LYS A 210 11.38 -8.37 16.94
N GLY A 211 10.45 -8.10 16.03
CA GLY A 211 10.33 -8.88 14.81
C GLY A 211 9.31 -8.35 13.82
N TYR A 212 8.76 -9.25 13.04
CA TYR A 212 7.77 -8.93 12.01
C TYR A 212 6.80 -10.07 11.79
N LEU A 213 5.66 -9.73 11.18
CA LEU A 213 4.70 -10.67 10.60
C LEU A 213 4.61 -10.39 9.11
N MET A 214 4.96 -11.37 8.27
CA MET A 214 4.88 -11.23 6.82
C MET A 214 3.48 -11.63 6.34
N LEU A 215 2.85 -10.72 5.58
CA LEU A 215 1.58 -10.95 4.90
C LEU A 215 1.79 -11.70 3.58
N PRO A 216 0.72 -12.25 2.97
CA PRO A 216 0.83 -12.92 1.67
C PRO A 216 1.46 -12.00 0.62
N THR A 217 2.50 -12.48 -0.06
CA THR A 217 3.19 -11.74 -1.11
C THR A 217 2.29 -11.49 -2.30
N SER A 218 2.44 -10.33 -2.93
CA SER A 218 1.69 -9.97 -4.13
C SER A 218 2.60 -9.59 -5.29
N SER A 219 2.02 -9.49 -6.48
CA SER A 219 2.66 -8.92 -7.66
C SER A 219 1.74 -7.85 -8.22
N ASP A 220 2.26 -6.62 -8.31
CA ASP A 220 1.48 -5.45 -8.67
C ASP A 220 1.75 -5.02 -10.11
N TYR A 221 0.69 -4.63 -10.80
CA TYR A 221 0.70 -4.17 -12.19
C TYR A 221 0.45 -2.66 -12.23
N MET A 222 1.42 -1.92 -12.75
CA MET A 222 1.47 -0.46 -12.65
C MET A 222 0.97 0.25 -13.91
N LYS A 223 0.60 -0.44 -14.97
CA LYS A 223 0.22 0.16 -16.26
C LYS A 223 -1.19 -0.23 -16.65
N VAL A 224 -1.90 0.71 -17.31
CA VAL A 224 -3.24 0.44 -17.89
C VAL A 224 -3.09 -0.51 -19.09
N GLU A 225 -2.08 -0.27 -19.91
CA GLU A 225 -1.76 -1.07 -21.11
C GLU A 225 -0.25 -1.27 -21.25
N GLU A 226 0.14 -2.27 -22.00
CA GLU A 226 1.56 -2.54 -22.28
C GLU A 226 2.16 -1.36 -23.05
N GLY A 227 3.33 -0.88 -22.60
CA GLY A 227 3.98 0.33 -23.15
C GLY A 227 3.40 1.66 -22.66
N GLY A 228 2.27 1.65 -21.94
CA GLY A 228 1.67 2.86 -21.37
C GLY A 228 2.45 3.47 -20.20
N LEU A 229 2.01 4.67 -19.78
CA LEU A 229 2.57 5.35 -18.61
C LEU A 229 2.31 4.55 -17.32
N PRO A 230 3.25 4.51 -16.38
CA PRO A 230 3.03 3.93 -15.06
C PRO A 230 1.98 4.73 -14.27
N THR A 231 1.30 4.04 -13.38
CA THR A 231 0.17 4.56 -12.58
C THR A 231 0.44 4.35 -11.09
N GLY A 232 -0.54 4.66 -10.26
CA GLY A 232 -0.54 4.29 -8.84
C GLY A 232 -0.87 2.82 -8.56
N GLY A 233 -0.99 1.97 -9.58
CA GLY A 233 -1.38 0.56 -9.51
C GLY A 233 -2.72 0.30 -10.20
N MET A 234 -2.73 -0.67 -11.14
CA MET A 234 -3.91 -1.05 -11.93
C MET A 234 -4.41 -2.45 -11.62
N GLY A 235 -3.59 -3.26 -10.99
CA GLY A 235 -3.96 -4.61 -10.59
C GLY A 235 -2.97 -5.22 -9.63
N SER A 236 -3.39 -6.28 -8.95
CA SER A 236 -2.53 -7.07 -8.07
C SER A 236 -2.99 -8.52 -8.03
N ILE A 237 -2.04 -9.42 -7.94
CA ILE A 237 -2.26 -10.87 -7.79
C ILE A 237 -1.71 -11.30 -6.44
N CYS A 238 -2.48 -12.08 -5.67
CA CYS A 238 -2.09 -12.54 -4.35
C CYS A 238 -2.68 -13.96 -4.06
N PRO A 239 -1.92 -14.87 -3.39
CA PRO A 239 -0.49 -14.79 -3.17
C PRO A 239 0.29 -15.13 -4.44
N VAL A 240 1.50 -14.59 -4.55
CA VAL A 240 2.47 -15.10 -5.53
C VAL A 240 3.20 -16.28 -4.90
N PRO A 241 3.11 -17.47 -5.49
CA PRO A 241 3.81 -18.64 -4.96
C PRO A 241 5.32 -18.46 -5.13
N LEU A 242 6.06 -18.47 -4.02
CA LEU A 242 7.51 -18.42 -4.01
C LEU A 242 8.06 -19.81 -3.71
N GLN A 243 9.07 -20.23 -4.46
CA GLN A 243 9.86 -21.41 -4.10
C GLN A 243 10.59 -21.15 -2.78
N LYS A 244 10.85 -22.21 -2.02
CA LYS A 244 11.45 -22.12 -0.69
C LYS A 244 12.76 -21.34 -0.71
N GLU A 245 13.64 -21.69 -1.64
CA GLU A 245 14.96 -21.07 -1.79
C GLU A 245 14.87 -19.57 -2.07
N LEU A 246 13.88 -19.16 -2.87
CA LEU A 246 13.63 -17.75 -3.15
C LEU A 246 13.06 -17.01 -1.93
N SER A 247 12.17 -17.67 -1.19
CA SER A 247 11.62 -17.12 0.06
C SER A 247 12.72 -16.92 1.10
N GLU A 248 13.62 -17.88 1.26
CA GLU A 248 14.79 -17.79 2.13
C GLU A 248 15.73 -16.66 1.68
N ALA A 249 16.04 -16.57 0.38
CA ALA A 249 16.87 -15.50 -0.17
C ALA A 249 16.27 -14.10 0.05
N LEU A 250 14.94 -13.95 -0.05
CA LEU A 250 14.25 -12.67 0.26
C LEU A 250 14.40 -12.29 1.72
N VAL A 251 14.27 -13.26 2.63
CA VAL A 251 14.43 -13.01 4.06
C VAL A 251 15.87 -12.60 4.36
N GLU A 252 16.86 -13.40 3.93
CA GLU A 252 18.26 -13.22 4.25
C GLU A 252 18.90 -11.97 3.62
N SER A 253 18.56 -11.67 2.35
CA SER A 253 19.20 -10.57 1.61
C SER A 253 18.43 -9.25 1.64
N ILE A 254 17.13 -9.27 1.94
CA ILE A 254 16.30 -8.06 1.94
C ILE A 254 15.70 -7.78 3.31
N ILE A 255 14.88 -8.71 3.85
CA ILE A 255 14.07 -8.40 5.04
C ILE A 255 14.94 -8.20 6.27
N GLU A 256 15.79 -9.17 6.59
CA GLU A 256 16.66 -9.09 7.80
C GLU A 256 17.61 -7.90 7.75
N PRO A 257 18.32 -7.60 6.64
CA PRO A 257 19.16 -6.41 6.55
C PRO A 257 18.40 -5.10 6.69
N VAL A 258 17.16 -5.01 6.13
CA VAL A 258 16.30 -3.83 6.30
C VAL A 258 15.96 -3.64 7.78
N LEU A 259 15.51 -4.69 8.47
CA LEU A 259 15.14 -4.60 9.89
C LEU A 259 16.36 -4.26 10.77
N PHE A 260 17.51 -4.84 10.45
CA PHE A 260 18.77 -4.51 11.11
C PHE A 260 19.11 -3.03 10.93
N GLY A 261 19.05 -2.53 9.69
CA GLY A 261 19.31 -1.14 9.34
C GLY A 261 18.38 -0.17 10.05
N LEU A 262 17.07 -0.45 10.05
CA LEU A 262 16.08 0.35 10.78
C LEU A 262 16.45 0.48 12.28
N LYS A 263 16.85 -0.60 12.90
CA LYS A 263 17.27 -0.62 14.30
C LYS A 263 18.59 0.13 14.52
N ALA A 264 19.58 -0.11 13.66
CA ALA A 264 20.90 0.51 13.75
C ALA A 264 20.84 2.03 13.61
N GLU A 265 19.96 2.54 12.71
CA GLU A 265 19.77 3.98 12.48
C GLU A 265 18.67 4.59 13.36
N LYS A 266 18.17 3.86 14.36
CA LYS A 266 17.10 4.31 15.28
C LYS A 266 15.80 4.73 14.58
N MET A 267 15.50 4.06 13.48
CA MET A 267 14.28 4.26 12.67
C MET A 267 13.26 3.12 12.87
N ALA A 268 13.51 2.18 13.78
CA ALA A 268 12.55 1.12 14.09
C ALA A 268 11.24 1.68 14.62
N TYR A 269 10.13 1.07 14.22
CA TYR A 269 8.78 1.48 14.59
C TYR A 269 7.82 0.30 14.60
N LYS A 270 6.68 0.47 15.25
CA LYS A 270 5.52 -0.42 15.15
C LYS A 270 4.64 0.06 14.01
N GLY A 271 4.34 -0.80 13.05
CA GLY A 271 3.51 -0.40 11.90
C GLY A 271 3.75 -1.26 10.67
N VAL A 272 3.43 -0.69 9.53
CA VAL A 272 3.51 -1.36 8.23
C VAL A 272 4.77 -0.94 7.48
N LEU A 273 5.46 -1.91 6.92
CA LEU A 273 6.50 -1.71 5.92
C LEU A 273 6.18 -2.55 4.69
N THR A 274 6.09 -1.93 3.53
CA THR A 274 5.98 -2.61 2.25
C THR A 274 7.25 -2.40 1.43
N ILE A 275 7.79 -3.47 0.90
CA ILE A 275 9.03 -3.50 0.14
C ILE A 275 8.70 -4.01 -1.27
N SER A 276 9.03 -3.21 -2.29
CA SER A 276 8.95 -3.62 -3.69
C SER A 276 10.27 -4.22 -4.13
N VAL A 277 10.22 -5.43 -4.67
CA VAL A 277 11.38 -6.22 -5.09
C VAL A 277 11.19 -6.70 -6.52
N ILE A 278 12.25 -6.76 -7.30
CA ILE A 278 12.26 -7.50 -8.58
C ILE A 278 13.13 -8.73 -8.42
N ILE A 279 12.54 -9.89 -8.70
CA ILE A 279 13.26 -11.16 -8.73
C ILE A 279 13.95 -11.28 -10.08
N THR A 280 15.24 -11.01 -10.10
CA THR A 280 16.07 -11.14 -11.30
C THR A 280 16.70 -12.54 -11.38
N LYS A 281 17.38 -12.83 -12.49
CA LYS A 281 18.17 -14.06 -12.64
C LYS A 281 19.31 -14.18 -11.61
N ASN A 282 19.73 -13.07 -11.00
CA ASN A 282 20.81 -13.02 -10.02
C ASN A 282 20.29 -12.96 -8.57
N GLY A 283 18.97 -13.05 -8.37
CA GLY A 283 18.33 -12.97 -7.05
C GLY A 283 17.43 -11.75 -6.88
N PRO A 284 16.93 -11.53 -5.66
CA PRO A 284 16.04 -10.42 -5.35
C PRO A 284 16.81 -9.09 -5.29
N ILE A 285 16.23 -8.05 -5.91
CA ILE A 285 16.74 -6.68 -5.92
C ILE A 285 15.64 -5.76 -5.39
N LEU A 286 15.94 -5.01 -4.34
CA LEU A 286 15.02 -4.03 -3.79
C LEU A 286 14.87 -2.82 -4.72
N VAL A 287 13.63 -2.38 -4.93
CA VAL A 287 13.28 -1.27 -5.82
C VAL A 287 12.77 -0.05 -5.06
N ASP A 288 11.83 -0.23 -4.14
CA ASP A 288 11.24 0.87 -3.36
C ASP A 288 10.80 0.40 -1.97
N TYR A 289 10.82 1.35 -1.02
CA TYR A 289 10.20 1.20 0.31
C TYR A 289 8.91 2.01 0.37
N HIS A 290 7.94 1.47 1.12
CA HIS A 290 6.71 2.16 1.48
C HIS A 290 6.43 1.90 2.95
N VAL A 291 6.29 2.96 3.73
CA VAL A 291 6.05 2.86 5.18
C VAL A 291 4.55 2.72 5.52
N ARG A 292 3.81 2.16 4.61
CA ARG A 292 2.35 1.94 4.62
C ARG A 292 1.96 0.79 3.69
N PHE A 293 0.70 0.44 3.71
CA PHE A 293 0.13 -0.48 2.73
C PHE A 293 0.14 0.07 1.31
N ASN A 294 0.38 -0.78 0.32
CA ASN A 294 0.32 -0.47 -1.12
C ASN A 294 -1.09 -0.68 -1.69
N ASP A 295 -1.37 0.04 -2.77
CA ASP A 295 -2.60 0.00 -3.54
C ASP A 295 -2.29 -0.47 -4.98
N PRO A 296 -2.91 -1.54 -5.52
CA PRO A 296 -4.02 -2.31 -4.96
C PRO A 296 -3.64 -3.64 -4.27
N ALA A 297 -2.37 -3.84 -3.87
CA ALA A 297 -1.95 -5.05 -3.15
C ALA A 297 -2.82 -5.34 -1.92
N THR A 298 -3.14 -4.30 -1.14
CA THR A 298 -3.96 -4.41 0.07
C THR A 298 -5.32 -4.99 -0.22
N GLN A 299 -5.99 -4.53 -1.27
CA GLN A 299 -7.31 -5.03 -1.67
C GLN A 299 -7.25 -6.51 -2.07
N ALA A 300 -6.09 -6.98 -2.58
CA ALA A 300 -5.90 -8.38 -2.96
C ALA A 300 -5.65 -9.28 -1.74
N PHE A 301 -4.75 -8.90 -0.81
CA PHE A 301 -4.39 -9.79 0.29
C PHE A 301 -5.38 -9.76 1.47
N VAL A 302 -5.97 -8.61 1.79
CA VAL A 302 -6.86 -8.47 2.95
C VAL A 302 -7.99 -9.49 2.95
N PRO A 303 -8.70 -9.76 1.85
CA PRO A 303 -9.77 -10.76 1.84
C PRO A 303 -9.30 -12.22 2.02
N LEU A 304 -8.00 -12.48 1.94
CA LEU A 304 -7.42 -13.82 2.14
C LEU A 304 -6.97 -14.07 3.57
N ILE A 305 -6.92 -13.05 4.42
CA ILE A 305 -6.44 -13.17 5.81
C ILE A 305 -7.61 -13.51 6.72
N ASN A 306 -7.48 -14.62 7.46
CA ASN A 306 -8.47 -15.08 8.42
C ASN A 306 -8.15 -14.67 9.87
N THR A 307 -6.88 -14.32 10.15
CA THR A 307 -6.48 -13.78 11.46
C THR A 307 -7.16 -12.43 11.68
N ASP A 308 -7.76 -12.28 12.86
CA ASP A 308 -8.40 -11.02 13.25
C ASP A 308 -7.37 -9.89 13.29
N ILE A 309 -7.69 -8.75 12.68
CA ILE A 309 -6.79 -7.58 12.65
C ILE A 309 -6.47 -7.08 14.06
N VAL A 310 -7.41 -7.18 15.00
CA VAL A 310 -7.20 -6.77 16.40
C VAL A 310 -6.16 -7.68 17.07
N ASP A 311 -6.11 -8.97 16.74
CA ASP A 311 -5.07 -9.88 17.24
C ASP A 311 -3.69 -9.50 16.73
N ILE A 312 -3.60 -9.03 15.46
CA ILE A 312 -2.34 -8.53 14.89
C ILE A 312 -1.92 -7.24 15.59
N LEU A 313 -2.84 -6.30 15.83
CA LEU A 313 -2.54 -5.05 16.53
C LEU A 313 -2.12 -5.29 17.98
N ASP A 314 -2.78 -6.22 18.66
CA ASP A 314 -2.41 -6.60 20.03
C ASP A 314 -1.03 -7.24 20.10
N ALA A 315 -0.73 -8.16 19.19
CA ALA A 315 0.62 -8.74 19.05
C ALA A 315 1.68 -7.68 18.76
N MET A 316 1.38 -6.70 17.90
CA MET A 316 2.26 -5.59 17.61
C MET A 316 2.47 -4.69 18.82
N LYS A 317 1.41 -4.39 19.58
CA LYS A 317 1.48 -3.60 20.81
C LYS A 317 2.41 -4.25 21.85
N HIS A 318 2.35 -5.57 21.99
CA HIS A 318 3.10 -6.35 22.98
C HIS A 318 4.42 -6.92 22.48
N ASP A 319 4.87 -6.57 21.26
CA ASP A 319 6.11 -7.06 20.66
C ASP A 319 6.16 -8.61 20.54
N THR A 320 5.08 -9.19 20.06
CA THR A 320 4.90 -10.65 19.93
C THR A 320 4.53 -11.09 18.50
N LEU A 321 4.67 -10.22 17.50
CA LEU A 321 4.33 -10.53 16.10
C LEU A 321 5.02 -11.79 15.58
N SER A 322 6.29 -12.01 15.96
CA SER A 322 7.06 -13.19 15.54
C SER A 322 6.49 -14.53 16.07
N SER A 323 5.65 -14.47 17.10
CA SER A 323 4.99 -15.64 17.70
C SER A 323 3.56 -15.82 17.16
N LEU A 324 3.01 -14.82 16.49
CA LEU A 324 1.66 -14.88 15.93
C LEU A 324 1.68 -15.70 14.63
N LYS A 325 0.84 -16.74 14.60
CA LYS A 325 0.63 -17.52 13.37
C LYS A 325 -0.44 -16.85 12.52
N LEU A 326 -0.06 -16.32 11.37
CA LEU A 326 -1.00 -15.77 10.42
C LEU A 326 -1.81 -16.89 9.78
N GLU A 327 -3.13 -16.84 9.91
CA GLU A 327 -4.05 -17.74 9.22
C GLU A 327 -4.47 -17.09 7.89
N VAL A 328 -4.19 -17.77 6.79
CA VAL A 328 -4.48 -17.32 5.43
C VAL A 328 -5.31 -18.36 4.71
N SER A 329 -6.29 -17.91 3.94
CA SER A 329 -7.05 -18.76 3.04
C SER A 329 -6.13 -19.45 2.02
N ASN A 330 -6.46 -20.68 1.62
CA ASN A 330 -5.78 -21.38 0.54
C ASN A 330 -6.23 -20.94 -0.87
N GLN A 331 -6.97 -19.85 -0.95
CA GLN A 331 -7.45 -19.26 -2.20
C GLN A 331 -6.46 -18.22 -2.74
N SER A 332 -6.69 -17.81 -3.98
CA SER A 332 -6.00 -16.67 -4.61
C SER A 332 -6.97 -15.52 -4.83
N ALA A 333 -6.43 -14.31 -4.85
CA ALA A 333 -7.17 -13.09 -5.19
C ALA A 333 -6.52 -12.35 -6.36
N VAL A 334 -7.34 -11.75 -7.18
CA VAL A 334 -6.93 -10.81 -8.24
C VAL A 334 -7.71 -9.52 -8.05
N ALA A 335 -6.99 -8.43 -7.84
CA ALA A 335 -7.54 -7.08 -7.78
C ALA A 335 -7.38 -6.40 -9.14
N LEU A 336 -8.45 -5.83 -9.66
CA LEU A 336 -8.47 -5.04 -10.90
C LEU A 336 -9.00 -3.65 -10.62
N VAL A 337 -8.28 -2.63 -11.04
CA VAL A 337 -8.68 -1.23 -10.87
C VAL A 337 -9.48 -0.77 -12.08
N VAL A 338 -10.69 -0.30 -11.83
CA VAL A 338 -11.52 0.42 -12.80
C VAL A 338 -11.21 1.91 -12.67
N ALA A 339 -10.71 2.51 -13.74
CA ALA A 339 -10.27 3.89 -13.78
C ALA A 339 -11.17 4.75 -14.67
N SER A 340 -11.20 6.06 -14.38
CA SER A 340 -11.83 7.05 -15.25
C SER A 340 -11.11 7.15 -16.59
N GLU A 341 -11.85 7.45 -17.64
CA GLU A 341 -11.30 7.78 -18.95
C GLU A 341 -10.27 8.90 -18.84
N GLY A 342 -9.14 8.76 -19.54
CA GLY A 342 -8.02 9.70 -19.52
C GLY A 342 -6.97 9.43 -18.44
N TYR A 343 -7.21 8.53 -17.47
CA TYR A 343 -6.20 8.13 -16.49
C TYR A 343 -5.10 7.26 -17.16
N PRO A 344 -3.78 7.41 -16.84
CA PRO A 344 -3.18 8.19 -15.77
C PRO A 344 -2.92 9.68 -16.09
N GLY A 345 -3.31 10.17 -17.26
CA GLY A 345 -3.30 11.60 -17.57
C GLY A 345 -4.38 12.35 -16.78
N LYS A 346 -5.06 13.30 -17.43
CA LYS A 346 -6.16 14.05 -16.80
C LYS A 346 -7.45 13.22 -16.83
N PRO A 347 -7.92 12.70 -15.69
CA PRO A 347 -9.13 11.87 -15.68
C PRO A 347 -10.37 12.71 -15.98
N ILE A 348 -11.30 12.13 -16.73
CA ILE A 348 -12.64 12.70 -16.94
C ILE A 348 -13.53 12.30 -15.76
N ILE A 349 -13.88 13.27 -14.93
CA ILE A 349 -14.69 13.08 -13.73
C ILE A 349 -16.16 13.43 -13.98
N GLY A 350 -17.07 13.10 -13.03
CA GLY A 350 -18.50 13.36 -13.12
C GLY A 350 -19.25 12.35 -13.99
N LYS A 351 -18.59 11.29 -14.46
CA LYS A 351 -19.28 10.22 -15.19
C LYS A 351 -20.06 9.34 -14.22
N ILE A 352 -21.27 9.01 -14.60
CA ILE A 352 -22.14 8.11 -13.83
C ILE A 352 -21.57 6.69 -13.96
N LEU A 353 -21.39 6.04 -12.81
CA LEU A 353 -21.21 4.60 -12.75
C LEU A 353 -22.60 3.96 -12.80
N GLU A 354 -22.78 2.96 -13.63
CA GLU A 354 -24.03 2.21 -13.65
C GLU A 354 -24.30 1.63 -12.25
N PRO A 355 -25.55 1.68 -11.79
CA PRO A 355 -25.88 1.24 -10.45
C PRO A 355 -25.52 -0.22 -10.29
N MET A 356 -24.56 -0.50 -9.41
CA MET A 356 -24.28 -1.86 -8.98
C MET A 356 -25.47 -2.34 -8.14
N PRO A 357 -25.95 -3.57 -8.35
CA PRO A 357 -26.98 -4.15 -7.51
C PRO A 357 -26.58 -4.05 -6.03
N ALA A 358 -27.48 -3.60 -5.17
CA ALA A 358 -27.23 -3.42 -3.73
C ALA A 358 -26.55 -4.63 -3.03
N PRO A 359 -26.86 -5.90 -3.39
CA PRO A 359 -26.15 -7.06 -2.86
C PRO A 359 -24.66 -7.14 -3.23
N LEU A 360 -24.24 -6.46 -4.31
CA LEU A 360 -22.83 -6.43 -4.73
C LEU A 360 -21.98 -5.43 -3.91
N LEU A 361 -22.64 -4.39 -3.34
CA LEU A 361 -21.98 -3.45 -2.44
C LEU A 361 -21.63 -4.09 -1.09
N PHE A 362 -22.41 -5.07 -0.62
CA PHE A 362 -22.36 -5.59 0.74
C PHE A 362 -21.83 -7.00 0.89
N ASN A 363 -21.52 -7.70 -0.17
CA ASN A 363 -20.95 -9.03 -0.12
C ASN A 363 -21.79 -10.28 -0.18
N SER A 364 -21.10 -11.21 -0.62
CA SER A 364 -20.70 -12.45 0.03
C SER A 364 -21.59 -13.63 -0.22
N PHE A 365 -21.77 -13.91 -1.47
CA PHE A 365 -21.83 -15.30 -1.87
C PHE A 365 -20.40 -15.77 -2.10
N GLU A 366 -20.03 -16.96 -1.64
CA GLU A 366 -18.76 -17.58 -1.94
C GLU A 366 -18.49 -17.51 -3.45
N GLY A 367 -17.38 -16.87 -3.85
CA GLY A 367 -17.03 -16.61 -5.26
C GLY A 367 -17.61 -15.34 -5.89
N ALA A 368 -18.37 -14.51 -5.16
CA ALA A 368 -18.75 -13.18 -5.61
C ALA A 368 -17.56 -12.21 -5.57
N PRO A 369 -17.43 -11.30 -6.55
CA PRO A 369 -16.40 -10.28 -6.49
C PRO A 369 -16.65 -9.30 -5.36
N ARG A 370 -15.59 -8.73 -4.79
CA ARG A 370 -15.65 -7.64 -3.80
C ARG A 370 -15.33 -6.32 -4.47
N TYR A 371 -15.94 -5.25 -4.00
CA TYR A 371 -15.76 -3.91 -4.56
C TYR A 371 -15.26 -2.97 -3.47
N PHE A 372 -14.09 -2.38 -3.73
CA PHE A 372 -13.53 -1.34 -2.87
C PHE A 372 -13.52 -0.02 -3.62
N PHE A 373 -14.28 0.95 -3.12
CA PHE A 373 -14.47 2.26 -3.73
C PHE A 373 -13.31 3.19 -3.41
N GLY A 374 -12.88 3.98 -4.41
CA GLY A 374 -11.93 5.05 -4.29
C GLY A 374 -12.51 6.37 -4.75
N GLY A 375 -12.08 6.87 -5.92
CA GLY A 375 -12.51 8.15 -6.49
C GLY A 375 -13.96 8.15 -7.02
N VAL A 376 -14.91 7.94 -6.12
CA VAL A 376 -16.35 7.90 -6.40
C VAL A 376 -17.11 8.59 -5.28
N GLN A 377 -18.14 9.36 -5.62
CA GLN A 377 -19.06 9.98 -4.68
C GLN A 377 -20.53 9.75 -5.11
N GLU A 378 -21.43 9.94 -4.18
CA GLU A 378 -22.87 10.01 -4.46
C GLU A 378 -23.26 11.43 -4.85
N TYR A 379 -23.94 11.57 -6.00
CA TYR A 379 -24.49 12.82 -6.48
C TYR A 379 -25.89 12.56 -7.06
N GLU A 380 -26.92 13.22 -6.52
CA GLU A 380 -28.35 13.05 -6.91
C GLU A 380 -28.80 11.57 -6.94
N GLY A 381 -28.38 10.78 -5.94
CA GLY A 381 -28.73 9.37 -5.83
C GLY A 381 -28.02 8.45 -6.84
N LYS A 382 -27.00 8.95 -7.54
CA LYS A 382 -26.16 8.21 -8.48
C LYS A 382 -24.71 8.24 -8.03
N LEU A 383 -23.97 7.16 -8.33
CA LEU A 383 -22.55 7.14 -8.15
C LEU A 383 -21.86 7.83 -9.33
N VAL A 384 -20.98 8.78 -9.05
CA VAL A 384 -20.22 9.51 -10.06
C VAL A 384 -18.72 9.48 -9.76
N THR A 385 -17.91 9.47 -10.82
CA THR A 385 -16.45 9.47 -10.70
C THR A 385 -15.93 10.82 -10.22
N THR A 386 -14.98 10.82 -9.29
CA THR A 386 -14.33 12.02 -8.73
C THR A 386 -12.81 12.00 -8.85
N GLY A 387 -12.24 10.89 -9.32
CA GLY A 387 -10.80 10.71 -9.43
C GLY A 387 -10.40 9.74 -10.54
N GLY A 388 -9.11 9.45 -10.63
CA GLY A 388 -8.56 8.57 -11.66
C GLY A 388 -8.91 7.11 -11.41
N ARG A 389 -8.61 6.57 -10.21
CA ARG A 389 -8.94 5.19 -9.82
C ARG A 389 -10.23 5.17 -9.02
N CYS A 390 -11.26 4.57 -9.59
CA CYS A 390 -12.63 4.68 -9.07
C CYS A 390 -13.03 3.53 -8.16
N VAL A 391 -12.81 2.31 -8.63
CA VAL A 391 -13.21 1.09 -7.91
C VAL A 391 -12.14 0.03 -8.11
N THR A 392 -11.81 -0.71 -7.08
CA THR A 392 -11.05 -1.96 -7.19
C THR A 392 -12.00 -3.13 -7.07
N VAL A 393 -12.03 -3.96 -8.11
CA VAL A 393 -12.82 -5.20 -8.15
C VAL A 393 -11.91 -6.36 -7.82
N VAL A 394 -12.23 -7.11 -6.76
CA VAL A 394 -11.43 -8.24 -6.30
C VAL A 394 -12.18 -9.54 -6.53
N GLY A 395 -11.63 -10.38 -7.39
CA GLY A 395 -12.08 -11.75 -7.56
C GLY A 395 -11.27 -12.71 -6.68
N ILE A 396 -11.95 -13.65 -6.02
CA ILE A 396 -11.34 -14.70 -5.21
C ILE A 396 -11.63 -16.04 -5.85
N GLY A 397 -10.69 -16.98 -5.82
CA GLY A 397 -10.85 -18.32 -6.41
C GLY A 397 -9.78 -19.30 -5.96
N TYR A 398 -9.96 -20.57 -6.27
CA TYR A 398 -9.04 -21.66 -5.90
C TYR A 398 -7.60 -21.48 -6.43
N ASN A 399 -7.46 -20.69 -7.48
CA ASN A 399 -6.19 -20.31 -8.08
C ASN A 399 -6.32 -18.96 -8.78
N ILE A 400 -5.22 -18.41 -9.24
CA ILE A 400 -5.16 -17.10 -9.91
C ILE A 400 -6.08 -17.03 -11.13
N MET A 401 -6.21 -18.09 -11.92
CA MET A 401 -7.08 -18.11 -13.11
C MET A 401 -8.56 -17.97 -12.73
N ASN A 402 -8.99 -18.70 -11.70
CA ASN A 402 -10.37 -18.58 -11.21
C ASN A 402 -10.62 -17.22 -10.58
N ALA A 403 -9.66 -16.70 -9.78
CA ALA A 403 -9.74 -15.37 -9.19
C ALA A 403 -9.84 -14.29 -10.28
N ASN A 404 -9.02 -14.35 -11.30
CA ASN A 404 -9.04 -13.46 -12.45
C ASN A 404 -10.39 -13.48 -13.17
N LYS A 405 -10.92 -14.69 -13.47
CA LYS A 405 -12.25 -14.83 -14.08
C LYS A 405 -13.36 -14.18 -13.23
N ASN A 406 -13.28 -14.35 -11.91
CA ASN A 406 -14.25 -13.75 -10.99
C ASN A 406 -14.11 -12.23 -10.91
N ALA A 407 -12.89 -11.69 -10.92
CA ALA A 407 -12.66 -10.25 -10.97
C ALA A 407 -13.24 -9.62 -12.26
N TYR A 408 -12.96 -10.20 -13.42
CA TYR A 408 -13.51 -9.72 -14.70
C TYR A 408 -15.04 -9.87 -14.82
N LYS A 409 -15.63 -10.86 -14.14
CA LYS A 409 -17.12 -10.89 -14.03
C LYS A 409 -17.64 -9.69 -13.29
N GLY A 410 -16.97 -9.28 -12.18
CA GLY A 410 -17.34 -8.10 -11.44
C GLY A 410 -17.17 -6.80 -12.22
N VAL A 411 -16.13 -6.68 -13.04
CA VAL A 411 -15.91 -5.50 -13.89
C VAL A 411 -17.03 -5.34 -14.96
N LYS A 412 -17.62 -6.45 -15.39
CA LYS A 412 -18.69 -6.45 -16.41
C LYS A 412 -20.10 -6.20 -15.85
N GLN A 413 -20.26 -6.22 -14.54
CA GLN A 413 -21.50 -5.93 -13.84
C GLN A 413 -21.67 -4.45 -13.59
#